data_1eb7d89fc5d2cac9666029310b6a925a
#
_entry.id   1eb7d89fc5d2cac9666029310b6a925a
#
_cell.length_a   1.000
_cell.length_b   1.000
_cell.length_c   1.000
_cell.angle_alpha   90.00
_cell.angle_beta   90.00
_cell.angle_gamma   90.00
#
_symmetry.space_group_name_H-M   'P 1'
#
loop_
_entity.id
_entity.type
_entity.pdbx_description
1 polymer ?
#
loop_
_entity_poly.entity_id
_entity_poly.type
_entity_poly.pdbx_seq_one_letter_code
_entity_poly.pdbx_strand_id
1 'polypeptide(L)'
;MRTVDLVVIGGGSAGMAAALQARKEGIQDILILEKEDSLGGILTQCIHNGFGLTEFKEELTGPEYLQRFVDQVVEEKIPYECGAQVLDLFKDKVITYSKDGKFETLQAKAIVMATGCYERSAGAIQTPGDRCSGIITAGAAQKYCNIKGYMVGKRVVILGSGDIGLIMARRLTLEGAKVICVSEIMPYSAGLNRNIQQCLKDYDIPLYLSRSVSRTIGKDRLEKVILSAVDEKMNFIPGTEMEIECDTLVLSVGLIPYISLLNNIDCPTSSTKGAVVNNYMETMIDGIFSCGNCLHVHDVVDFVTDEGRTAGHGAALYLQNKIHKENDVKTVAGNGVSYVVPQFINKSAEENVTLKLRVRTPLKDQWVLIKSGGNVIQKVFKSAVIPSEMLLLTLSKDKLSLISDDLTVELEGK
;
A
#
# COMPACT_ATOMS: atom_id res chain seq x y z
N MET A 1 -26.08 10.33 -20.23
CA MET A 1 -24.98 9.84 -19.37
C MET A 1 -25.01 8.31 -19.42
N ARG A 2 -23.88 7.68 -19.67
CA ARG A 2 -23.75 6.20 -19.66
C ARG A 2 -23.89 5.71 -18.21
N THR A 3 -24.61 4.59 -18.01
CA THR A 3 -24.68 3.90 -16.70
C THR A 3 -23.89 2.60 -16.78
N VAL A 4 -23.12 2.28 -15.74
CA VAL A 4 -22.32 1.05 -15.60
C VAL A 4 -22.63 0.42 -14.25
N ASP A 5 -22.77 -0.91 -14.20
CA ASP A 5 -23.06 -1.59 -12.93
C ASP A 5 -21.90 -1.46 -11.94
N LEU A 6 -20.68 -1.78 -12.37
CA LEU A 6 -19.48 -1.67 -11.55
C LEU A 6 -18.39 -0.88 -12.27
N VAL A 7 -17.93 0.20 -11.66
CA VAL A 7 -16.74 0.92 -12.11
C VAL A 7 -15.58 0.66 -11.14
N VAL A 8 -14.45 0.23 -11.68
CA VAL A 8 -13.20 0.06 -10.93
C VAL A 8 -12.26 1.19 -11.29
N ILE A 9 -11.87 2.00 -10.32
CA ILE A 9 -10.95 3.14 -10.50
C ILE A 9 -9.54 2.71 -10.11
N GLY A 10 -8.70 2.47 -11.13
CA GLY A 10 -7.34 1.96 -11.05
C GLY A 10 -7.21 0.53 -11.56
N GLY A 11 -6.40 0.35 -12.61
CA GLY A 11 -6.13 -0.92 -13.29
C GLY A 11 -4.87 -1.64 -12.78
N GLY A 12 -4.47 -1.42 -11.52
CA GLY A 12 -3.42 -2.19 -10.85
C GLY A 12 -3.91 -3.56 -10.39
N SER A 13 -3.04 -4.32 -9.67
CA SER A 13 -3.35 -5.68 -9.21
C SER A 13 -4.65 -5.76 -8.40
N ALA A 14 -4.91 -4.82 -7.47
CA ALA A 14 -6.16 -4.79 -6.71
C ALA A 14 -7.39 -4.59 -7.60
N GLY A 15 -7.33 -3.62 -8.52
CA GLY A 15 -8.46 -3.30 -9.38
C GLY A 15 -8.78 -4.41 -10.38
N MET A 16 -7.76 -4.99 -11.02
CA MET A 16 -7.96 -6.14 -11.92
C MET A 16 -8.55 -7.34 -11.16
N ALA A 17 -8.02 -7.64 -9.95
CA ALA A 17 -8.55 -8.71 -9.12
C ALA A 17 -10.00 -8.48 -8.69
N ALA A 18 -10.37 -7.23 -8.36
CA ALA A 18 -11.74 -6.86 -8.02
C ALA A 18 -12.70 -7.05 -9.22
N ALA A 19 -12.30 -6.59 -10.39
CA ALA A 19 -13.09 -6.72 -11.62
C ALA A 19 -13.30 -8.20 -12.01
N LEU A 20 -12.23 -9.00 -11.95
CA LEU A 20 -12.26 -10.44 -12.23
C LEU A 20 -13.16 -11.20 -11.24
N GLN A 21 -13.08 -10.87 -9.94
CA GLN A 21 -13.94 -11.50 -8.95
C GLN A 21 -15.41 -11.14 -9.16
N ALA A 22 -15.72 -9.87 -9.40
CA ALA A 22 -17.09 -9.45 -9.69
C ALA A 22 -17.64 -10.13 -10.97
N ARG A 23 -16.81 -10.27 -12.01
CA ARG A 23 -17.16 -11.01 -13.23
C ARG A 23 -17.48 -12.48 -12.93
N LYS A 24 -16.65 -13.14 -12.14
CA LYS A 24 -16.86 -14.52 -11.70
C LYS A 24 -18.18 -14.71 -10.93
N GLU A 25 -18.63 -13.68 -10.23
CA GLU A 25 -19.90 -13.67 -9.49
C GLU A 25 -21.10 -13.17 -10.30
N GLY A 26 -20.93 -13.05 -11.61
CA GLY A 26 -22.02 -12.82 -12.56
C GLY A 26 -22.27 -11.36 -12.95
N ILE A 27 -21.48 -10.41 -12.46
CA ILE A 27 -21.62 -9.00 -12.88
C ILE A 27 -21.06 -8.86 -14.30
N GLN A 28 -21.92 -8.45 -15.24
CA GLN A 28 -21.56 -8.38 -16.65
C GLN A 28 -21.09 -6.99 -17.09
N ASP A 29 -21.69 -5.92 -16.57
CA ASP A 29 -21.37 -4.55 -16.95
C ASP A 29 -20.35 -3.96 -15.98
N ILE A 30 -19.05 -4.21 -16.28
CA ILE A 30 -17.90 -3.75 -15.52
C ILE A 30 -17.04 -2.85 -16.41
N LEU A 31 -16.52 -1.76 -15.86
CA LEU A 31 -15.55 -0.90 -16.53
C LEU A 31 -14.36 -0.61 -15.60
N ILE A 32 -13.14 -0.83 -16.06
CA ILE A 32 -11.92 -0.40 -15.39
C ILE A 32 -11.46 0.92 -16.00
N LEU A 33 -11.26 1.95 -15.17
CA LEU A 33 -10.67 3.24 -15.57
C LEU A 33 -9.22 3.29 -15.04
N GLU A 34 -8.23 3.38 -15.95
CA GLU A 34 -6.80 3.46 -15.63
C GLU A 34 -6.21 4.75 -16.21
N LYS A 35 -5.49 5.50 -15.37
CA LYS A 35 -4.86 6.78 -15.76
C LYS A 35 -3.61 6.63 -16.61
N GLU A 36 -2.85 5.55 -16.43
CA GLU A 36 -1.65 5.26 -17.21
C GLU A 36 -2.04 4.69 -18.59
N ASP A 37 -1.07 4.59 -19.50
CA ASP A 37 -1.29 4.10 -20.88
C ASP A 37 -1.55 2.59 -20.95
N SER A 38 -1.38 1.85 -19.85
CA SER A 38 -1.59 0.41 -19.75
C SER A 38 -2.07 -0.01 -18.38
N LEU A 39 -2.74 -1.17 -18.31
CA LEU A 39 -3.04 -1.84 -17.05
C LEU A 39 -1.75 -2.29 -16.35
N GLY A 40 -1.82 -2.50 -15.01
CA GLY A 40 -0.75 -3.09 -14.20
C GLY A 40 -0.24 -2.21 -13.06
N GLY A 41 -0.44 -0.90 -13.14
CA GLY A 41 -0.05 0.05 -12.10
C GLY A 41 1.45 0.00 -11.79
N ILE A 42 1.81 0.04 -10.50
CA ILE A 42 3.21 0.11 -10.04
C ILE A 42 4.04 -1.14 -10.41
N LEU A 43 3.41 -2.30 -10.59
CA LEU A 43 4.14 -3.54 -10.90
C LEU A 43 4.86 -3.50 -12.24
N THR A 44 4.43 -2.66 -13.18
CA THR A 44 5.11 -2.48 -14.48
C THR A 44 6.58 -2.11 -14.33
N GLN A 45 6.94 -1.40 -13.28
CA GLN A 45 8.31 -0.95 -13.00
C GLN A 45 9.07 -1.84 -12.00
N CYS A 46 8.40 -2.83 -11.37
CA CYS A 46 8.98 -3.71 -10.36
C CYS A 46 9.64 -4.93 -11.02
N ILE A 47 10.78 -4.74 -11.67
CA ILE A 47 11.47 -5.79 -12.46
C ILE A 47 12.29 -6.79 -11.62
N HIS A 48 12.27 -6.66 -10.29
CA HIS A 48 12.88 -7.63 -9.37
C HIS A 48 11.93 -8.79 -9.08
N ASN A 49 12.47 -9.92 -8.62
CA ASN A 49 11.73 -11.11 -8.22
C ASN A 49 11.09 -10.96 -6.82
N GLY A 50 10.22 -11.91 -6.47
CA GLY A 50 9.60 -12.04 -5.16
C GLY A 50 8.09 -11.84 -5.16
N PHE A 51 7.45 -11.81 -6.32
CA PHE A 51 6.00 -11.73 -6.49
C PHE A 51 5.42 -13.12 -6.80
N GLY A 52 4.16 -13.36 -6.45
CA GLY A 52 3.39 -14.53 -6.86
C GLY A 52 3.60 -15.80 -6.05
N LEU A 53 4.41 -15.77 -5.02
CA LEU A 53 4.70 -16.96 -4.20
C LEU A 53 3.45 -17.55 -3.55
N THR A 54 2.51 -16.73 -3.13
CA THR A 54 1.23 -17.17 -2.56
C THR A 54 0.18 -17.38 -3.64
N GLU A 55 0.07 -16.47 -4.58
CA GLU A 55 -0.95 -16.45 -5.62
C GLU A 55 -0.74 -17.54 -6.66
N PHE A 56 0.45 -17.62 -7.23
CA PHE A 56 0.76 -18.51 -8.34
C PHE A 56 1.65 -19.71 -7.96
N LYS A 57 2.15 -19.76 -6.71
CA LYS A 57 3.14 -20.74 -6.24
C LYS A 57 4.44 -20.71 -7.05
N GLU A 58 4.73 -19.56 -7.64
CA GLU A 58 5.91 -19.29 -8.47
C GLU A 58 6.54 -17.98 -8.05
N GLU A 59 7.86 -17.86 -8.20
CA GLU A 59 8.57 -16.61 -7.99
C GLU A 59 8.65 -15.85 -9.31
N LEU A 60 7.93 -14.72 -9.37
CA LEU A 60 7.77 -13.90 -10.56
C LEU A 60 8.37 -12.51 -10.35
N THR A 61 8.67 -11.82 -11.45
CA THR A 61 8.84 -10.37 -11.46
C THR A 61 7.49 -9.65 -11.46
N GLY A 62 7.47 -8.35 -11.15
CA GLY A 62 6.23 -7.56 -11.19
C GLY A 62 5.53 -7.60 -12.55
N PRO A 63 6.23 -7.38 -13.70
CA PRO A 63 5.63 -7.51 -15.03
C PRO A 63 5.06 -8.90 -15.34
N GLU A 64 5.73 -9.98 -14.95
CA GLU A 64 5.20 -11.35 -15.13
C GLU A 64 3.96 -11.60 -14.31
N TYR A 65 3.95 -11.13 -13.05
CA TYR A 65 2.79 -11.23 -12.16
C TYR A 65 1.57 -10.49 -12.75
N LEU A 66 1.76 -9.24 -13.15
CA LEU A 66 0.66 -8.43 -13.66
C LEU A 66 0.12 -8.95 -14.99
N GLN A 67 0.99 -9.49 -15.89
CA GLN A 67 0.58 -9.97 -17.18
C GLN A 67 -0.45 -11.10 -17.06
N ARG A 68 -0.31 -11.97 -16.06
CA ARG A 68 -1.30 -13.04 -15.80
C ARG A 68 -2.70 -12.49 -15.46
N PHE A 69 -2.78 -11.33 -14.80
CA PHE A 69 -4.06 -10.66 -14.54
C PHE A 69 -4.59 -9.92 -15.77
N VAL A 70 -3.72 -9.28 -16.51
CA VAL A 70 -4.10 -8.63 -17.79
C VAL A 70 -4.68 -9.66 -18.75
N ASP A 71 -4.03 -10.82 -18.90
CA ASP A 71 -4.51 -11.90 -19.75
C ASP A 71 -5.91 -12.37 -19.34
N GLN A 72 -6.17 -12.54 -18.03
CA GLN A 72 -7.48 -12.90 -17.53
C GLN A 72 -8.53 -11.81 -17.80
N VAL A 73 -8.18 -10.53 -17.62
CA VAL A 73 -9.10 -9.40 -17.90
C VAL A 73 -9.48 -9.39 -19.39
N VAL A 74 -8.52 -9.67 -20.28
CA VAL A 74 -8.76 -9.76 -21.74
C VAL A 74 -9.59 -10.99 -22.09
N GLU A 75 -9.28 -12.15 -21.53
CA GLU A 75 -10.03 -13.42 -21.74
C GLU A 75 -11.49 -13.30 -21.30
N GLU A 76 -11.73 -12.70 -20.13
CA GLU A 76 -13.05 -12.42 -19.58
C GLU A 76 -13.75 -11.24 -20.26
N LYS A 77 -13.10 -10.61 -21.24
CA LYS A 77 -13.62 -9.49 -22.01
C LYS A 77 -14.15 -8.36 -21.12
N ILE A 78 -13.46 -8.07 -20.01
CA ILE A 78 -13.80 -6.96 -19.14
C ILE A 78 -13.36 -5.67 -19.81
N PRO A 79 -14.29 -4.72 -20.10
CA PRO A 79 -13.93 -3.43 -20.67
C PRO A 79 -13.00 -2.63 -19.76
N TYR A 80 -11.98 -2.01 -20.35
CA TYR A 80 -11.10 -1.08 -19.66
C TYR A 80 -10.74 0.11 -20.55
N GLU A 81 -10.47 1.24 -19.92
CA GLU A 81 -10.04 2.46 -20.57
C GLU A 81 -8.73 2.94 -19.92
N CYS A 82 -7.64 2.89 -20.69
CA CYS A 82 -6.34 3.47 -20.32
C CYS A 82 -6.27 4.94 -20.76
N GLY A 83 -5.37 5.74 -20.14
CA GLY A 83 -5.33 7.20 -20.32
C GLY A 83 -6.55 7.91 -19.73
N ALA A 84 -7.36 7.22 -18.93
CA ALA A 84 -8.60 7.71 -18.34
C ALA A 84 -8.36 8.18 -16.89
N GLN A 85 -8.08 9.48 -16.73
CA GLN A 85 -7.84 10.08 -15.42
C GLN A 85 -9.16 10.49 -14.78
N VAL A 86 -9.58 9.79 -13.73
CA VAL A 86 -10.74 10.20 -12.93
C VAL A 86 -10.39 11.48 -12.17
N LEU A 87 -11.20 12.50 -12.33
CA LEU A 87 -11.01 13.83 -11.78
C LEU A 87 -11.90 14.10 -10.58
N ASP A 88 -13.14 13.60 -10.65
CA ASP A 88 -14.11 13.84 -9.59
C ASP A 88 -15.04 12.64 -9.38
N LEU A 89 -15.49 12.49 -8.15
CA LEU A 89 -16.44 11.49 -7.69
C LEU A 89 -17.49 12.17 -6.82
N PHE A 90 -18.75 11.88 -7.06
CA PHE A 90 -19.88 12.42 -6.30
C PHE A 90 -20.54 11.34 -5.43
N LYS A 91 -21.24 11.74 -4.38
CA LYS A 91 -21.91 10.83 -3.43
C LYS A 91 -22.97 9.93 -4.09
N ASP A 92 -23.61 10.41 -5.14
CA ASP A 92 -24.55 9.64 -5.96
C ASP A 92 -23.88 8.72 -6.99
N LYS A 93 -22.56 8.55 -6.87
CA LYS A 93 -21.70 7.68 -7.71
C LYS A 93 -21.61 8.14 -9.17
N VAL A 94 -21.80 9.43 -9.44
CA VAL A 94 -21.41 10.05 -10.70
C VAL A 94 -19.88 10.22 -10.70
N ILE A 95 -19.26 9.87 -11.82
CA ILE A 95 -17.79 9.96 -12.03
C ILE A 95 -17.54 10.88 -13.21
N THR A 96 -16.65 11.85 -13.02
CA THR A 96 -16.11 12.66 -14.12
C THR A 96 -14.64 12.28 -14.34
N TYR A 97 -14.27 12.00 -15.57
CA TYR A 97 -12.90 11.67 -15.95
C TYR A 97 -12.47 12.34 -17.25
N SER A 98 -11.17 12.50 -17.43
CA SER A 98 -10.56 13.02 -18.65
C SER A 98 -9.95 11.88 -19.43
N LYS A 99 -10.20 11.83 -20.75
CA LYS A 99 -9.60 10.92 -21.69
C LYS A 99 -9.42 11.59 -23.04
N ASP A 100 -8.26 11.45 -23.67
CA ASP A 100 -7.93 12.03 -24.99
C ASP A 100 -8.25 13.54 -25.07
N GLY A 101 -8.00 14.29 -23.97
CA GLY A 101 -8.27 15.71 -23.87
C GLY A 101 -9.76 16.10 -23.77
N LYS A 102 -10.65 15.14 -23.58
CA LYS A 102 -12.09 15.35 -23.37
C LYS A 102 -12.50 15.01 -21.96
N PHE A 103 -13.53 15.69 -21.47
CA PHE A 103 -14.19 15.32 -20.21
C PHE A 103 -15.39 14.44 -20.51
N GLU A 104 -15.46 13.34 -19.80
CA GLU A 104 -16.55 12.38 -19.86
C GLU A 104 -17.18 12.19 -18.48
N THR A 105 -18.47 11.84 -18.48
CA THR A 105 -19.23 11.60 -17.25
C THR A 105 -20.02 10.32 -17.38
N LEU A 106 -19.97 9.49 -16.33
CA LEU A 106 -20.75 8.25 -16.25
C LEU A 106 -21.39 8.11 -14.86
N GLN A 107 -22.46 7.32 -14.79
CA GLN A 107 -23.13 6.90 -13.56
C GLN A 107 -22.73 5.46 -13.23
N ALA A 108 -22.17 5.21 -12.06
CA ALA A 108 -21.96 3.87 -11.55
C ALA A 108 -23.06 3.44 -10.58
N LYS A 109 -23.42 2.15 -10.53
CA LYS A 109 -24.24 1.61 -9.45
C LYS A 109 -23.37 1.24 -8.25
N ALA A 110 -22.16 0.70 -8.48
CA ALA A 110 -21.15 0.45 -7.48
C ALA A 110 -19.76 0.90 -7.98
N ILE A 111 -18.87 1.24 -7.06
CA ILE A 111 -17.51 1.70 -7.37
C ILE A 111 -16.51 0.95 -6.48
N VAL A 112 -15.42 0.45 -7.09
CA VAL A 112 -14.24 -0.03 -6.36
C VAL A 112 -13.10 0.96 -6.56
N MET A 113 -12.62 1.55 -5.46
CA MET A 113 -11.44 2.39 -5.41
C MET A 113 -10.19 1.52 -5.26
N ALA A 114 -9.35 1.49 -6.29
CA ALA A 114 -8.08 0.77 -6.33
C ALA A 114 -6.93 1.68 -6.80
N THR A 115 -6.96 2.93 -6.38
CA THR A 115 -6.11 4.04 -6.84
C THR A 115 -4.67 3.98 -6.32
N GLY A 116 -4.35 3.00 -5.46
CA GLY A 116 -3.01 2.81 -4.91
C GLY A 116 -2.58 3.89 -3.92
N CYS A 117 -1.30 4.22 -3.91
CA CYS A 117 -0.70 5.17 -2.97
C CYS A 117 0.31 6.06 -3.68
N TYR A 118 0.76 7.11 -3.01
CA TYR A 118 1.86 7.94 -3.44
C TYR A 118 2.95 8.01 -2.37
N GLU A 119 4.17 8.34 -2.79
CA GLU A 119 5.32 8.43 -1.91
C GLU A 119 5.37 9.77 -1.17
N ARG A 120 5.85 9.76 0.06
CA ARG A 120 6.16 10.98 0.78
C ARG A 120 7.32 11.71 0.11
N SER A 121 7.10 12.96 -0.27
CA SER A 121 8.13 13.83 -0.84
C SER A 121 9.00 14.49 0.24
N ALA A 122 10.10 15.14 -0.16
CA ALA A 122 10.93 15.96 0.72
C ALA A 122 10.11 17.05 1.45
N GLY A 123 9.12 17.62 0.79
CA GLY A 123 8.20 18.57 1.40
C GLY A 123 7.30 17.96 2.46
N ALA A 124 6.83 16.73 2.25
CA ALA A 124 5.98 16.01 3.20
C ALA A 124 6.70 15.62 4.51
N ILE A 125 8.01 15.41 4.45
CA ILE A 125 8.87 15.14 5.62
C ILE A 125 9.63 16.38 6.08
N GLN A 126 9.37 17.55 5.48
CA GLN A 126 9.98 18.83 5.83
C GLN A 126 11.52 18.78 5.87
N THR A 127 12.16 18.10 4.90
CA THR A 127 13.62 18.00 4.83
C THR A 127 14.24 19.40 4.78
N PRO A 128 15.10 19.77 5.74
CA PRO A 128 15.72 21.08 5.76
C PRO A 128 16.78 21.26 4.67
N GLY A 129 17.04 22.50 4.25
CA GLY A 129 18.10 22.86 3.32
C GLY A 129 17.60 23.26 1.94
N ASP A 130 18.47 23.12 0.95
CA ASP A 130 18.21 23.56 -0.41
C ASP A 130 17.30 22.61 -1.17
N ARG A 131 16.46 23.15 -2.06
CA ARG A 131 15.50 22.38 -2.88
C ARG A 131 15.98 22.31 -4.34
N CYS A 132 17.20 21.87 -4.51
CA CYS A 132 17.83 21.67 -5.83
C CYS A 132 17.35 20.36 -6.51
N SER A 133 17.69 20.18 -7.78
CA SER A 133 17.49 18.89 -8.47
C SER A 133 18.32 17.78 -7.82
N GLY A 134 18.00 16.51 -8.11
CA GLY A 134 18.67 15.35 -7.51
C GLY A 134 18.02 14.83 -6.23
N ILE A 135 16.94 15.44 -5.74
CA ILE A 135 16.13 14.91 -4.64
C ILE A 135 14.88 14.26 -5.26
N ILE A 136 14.77 12.95 -5.15
CA ILE A 136 13.75 12.16 -5.84
C ILE A 136 13.21 11.04 -4.95
N THR A 137 11.96 10.64 -5.11
CA THR A 137 11.40 9.48 -4.39
C THR A 137 11.87 8.17 -5.01
N ALA A 138 11.86 7.09 -4.23
CA ALA A 138 12.38 5.79 -4.65
C ALA A 138 11.58 5.19 -5.82
N GLY A 139 10.24 5.31 -5.81
CA GLY A 139 9.39 4.82 -6.91
C GLY A 139 9.55 5.65 -8.19
N ALA A 140 9.74 6.98 -8.06
CA ALA A 140 10.06 7.80 -9.22
C ALA A 140 11.44 7.45 -9.80
N ALA A 141 12.46 7.24 -8.94
CA ALA A 141 13.78 6.77 -9.36
C ALA A 141 13.67 5.40 -10.07
N GLN A 142 12.84 4.50 -9.55
CA GLN A 142 12.56 3.20 -10.15
C GLN A 142 11.92 3.34 -11.54
N LYS A 143 10.91 4.21 -11.71
CA LYS A 143 10.27 4.46 -13.00
C LYS A 143 11.28 5.02 -14.03
N TYR A 144 12.10 6.00 -13.62
CA TYR A 144 13.13 6.54 -14.50
C TYR A 144 14.15 5.48 -14.93
N CYS A 145 14.67 4.70 -13.99
CA CYS A 145 15.67 3.68 -14.25
C CYS A 145 15.10 2.52 -15.07
N ASN A 146 14.00 1.90 -14.61
CA ASN A 146 13.51 0.64 -15.14
C ASN A 146 12.64 0.79 -16.40
N ILE A 147 11.89 1.89 -16.52
CA ILE A 147 10.97 2.10 -17.64
C ILE A 147 11.52 3.09 -18.67
N LYS A 148 12.15 4.17 -18.18
CA LYS A 148 12.62 5.23 -19.09
C LYS A 148 14.09 5.10 -19.50
N GLY A 149 14.86 4.19 -18.86
CA GLY A 149 16.28 3.96 -19.15
C GLY A 149 17.19 5.11 -18.75
N TYR A 150 16.78 5.95 -17.79
CA TYR A 150 17.57 7.09 -17.32
C TYR A 150 18.17 6.83 -15.95
N MET A 151 19.47 7.08 -15.81
CA MET A 151 20.13 7.09 -14.53
C MET A 151 19.80 8.38 -13.77
N VAL A 152 19.36 8.26 -12.52
CA VAL A 152 18.94 9.41 -11.70
C VAL A 152 20.12 10.17 -11.08
N GLY A 153 21.28 9.51 -10.94
CA GLY A 153 22.51 10.11 -10.43
C GLY A 153 23.66 9.12 -10.38
N LYS A 154 24.86 9.62 -9.99
CA LYS A 154 26.10 8.83 -9.95
C LYS A 154 26.54 8.51 -8.52
N ARG A 155 26.29 9.41 -7.57
CA ARG A 155 26.65 9.30 -6.14
C ARG A 155 25.36 9.44 -5.32
N VAL A 156 24.84 8.33 -4.86
CA VAL A 156 23.47 8.25 -4.32
C VAL A 156 23.48 8.00 -2.82
N VAL A 157 22.72 8.79 -2.08
CA VAL A 157 22.32 8.52 -0.70
C VAL A 157 20.84 8.15 -0.71
N ILE A 158 20.46 7.13 0.07
CA ILE A 158 19.06 6.72 0.21
C ILE A 158 18.60 7.02 1.63
N LEU A 159 17.49 7.73 1.77
CA LEU A 159 16.84 8.00 3.05
C LEU A 159 15.64 7.09 3.22
N GLY A 160 15.67 6.26 4.24
CA GLY A 160 14.69 5.23 4.55
C GLY A 160 15.11 3.83 4.08
N SER A 161 14.98 2.85 4.96
CA SER A 161 15.36 1.46 4.75
C SER A 161 14.15 0.53 4.48
N GLY A 162 13.04 1.08 4.01
CA GLY A 162 11.91 0.28 3.49
C GLY A 162 12.31 -0.49 2.24
N ASP A 163 11.55 -1.54 1.89
CA ASP A 163 11.91 -2.48 0.82
C ASP A 163 12.24 -1.79 -0.52
N ILE A 164 11.46 -0.79 -0.93
CA ILE A 164 11.75 -0.09 -2.18
C ILE A 164 13.08 0.68 -2.14
N GLY A 165 13.45 1.24 -0.99
CA GLY A 165 14.76 1.89 -0.80
C GLY A 165 15.90 0.90 -0.92
N LEU A 166 15.77 -0.29 -0.29
CA LEU A 166 16.75 -1.37 -0.36
C LEU A 166 16.89 -1.91 -1.78
N ILE A 167 15.78 -2.17 -2.45
CA ILE A 167 15.72 -2.65 -3.84
C ILE A 167 16.38 -1.63 -4.77
N MET A 168 16.12 -0.34 -4.57
CA MET A 168 16.75 0.72 -5.36
C MET A 168 18.24 0.89 -5.07
N ALA A 169 18.70 0.64 -3.82
CA ALA A 169 20.12 0.60 -3.51
C ALA A 169 20.85 -0.43 -4.39
N ARG A 170 20.35 -1.66 -4.42
CA ARG A 170 20.87 -2.73 -5.29
C ARG A 170 20.75 -2.35 -6.76
N ARG A 171 19.56 -1.89 -7.20
CA ARG A 171 19.30 -1.59 -8.61
C ARG A 171 20.23 -0.51 -9.16
N LEU A 172 20.38 0.61 -8.47
CA LEU A 172 21.25 1.70 -8.88
C LEU A 172 22.72 1.28 -8.90
N THR A 173 23.15 0.44 -7.95
CA THR A 173 24.50 -0.13 -7.93
C THR A 173 24.76 -1.00 -9.16
N LEU A 174 23.80 -1.86 -9.53
CA LEU A 174 23.90 -2.70 -10.73
C LEU A 174 23.96 -1.89 -12.04
N GLU A 175 23.32 -0.72 -12.06
CA GLU A 175 23.38 0.23 -13.18
C GLU A 175 24.62 1.12 -13.17
N GLY A 176 25.55 0.93 -12.23
CA GLY A 176 26.84 1.61 -12.17
C GLY A 176 26.88 2.90 -11.35
N ALA A 177 25.83 3.23 -10.61
CA ALA A 177 25.90 4.31 -9.61
C ALA A 177 26.64 3.83 -8.36
N LYS A 178 27.32 4.75 -7.68
CA LYS A 178 27.85 4.51 -6.34
C LYS A 178 26.78 4.86 -5.30
N VAL A 179 26.11 3.86 -4.76
CA VAL A 179 25.27 4.06 -3.56
C VAL A 179 26.19 4.15 -2.35
N ILE A 180 26.23 5.32 -1.72
CA ILE A 180 27.17 5.64 -0.64
C ILE A 180 26.70 5.04 0.67
N CYS A 181 25.41 5.20 0.97
CA CYS A 181 24.77 4.61 2.15
C CYS A 181 23.26 4.63 2.05
N VAL A 182 22.62 3.85 2.92
CA VAL A 182 21.21 3.98 3.31
C VAL A 182 21.15 4.52 4.74
N SER A 183 20.30 5.52 4.99
CA SER A 183 20.09 6.11 6.31
C SER A 183 18.66 5.84 6.76
N GLU A 184 18.49 5.40 8.01
CA GLU A 184 17.20 5.06 8.61
C GLU A 184 17.02 5.80 9.94
N ILE A 185 15.90 6.47 10.09
CA ILE A 185 15.61 7.26 11.30
C ILE A 185 15.33 6.35 12.51
N MET A 186 14.78 5.15 12.28
CA MET A 186 14.50 4.18 13.32
C MET A 186 15.78 3.45 13.76
N PRO A 187 15.84 2.89 15.00
CA PRO A 187 16.96 2.07 15.46
C PRO A 187 16.96 0.66 14.83
N TYR A 188 16.10 0.39 13.88
CA TYR A 188 16.00 -0.86 13.12
C TYR A 188 15.59 -0.58 11.67
N SER A 189 15.94 -1.49 10.77
CA SER A 189 15.50 -1.39 9.36
C SER A 189 13.99 -1.67 9.23
N ALA A 190 13.35 -0.92 8.35
CA ALA A 190 11.95 -1.09 8.00
C ALA A 190 11.70 -2.10 6.86
N GLY A 191 12.75 -2.60 6.21
CA GLY A 191 12.64 -3.59 5.13
C GLY A 191 12.76 -5.04 5.62
N LEU A 192 12.38 -5.97 4.76
CA LEU A 192 12.50 -7.40 5.01
C LEU A 192 13.97 -7.83 5.14
N ASN A 193 14.26 -8.78 6.05
CA ASN A 193 15.62 -9.26 6.29
C ASN A 193 16.33 -9.79 5.03
N ARG A 194 15.60 -10.45 4.12
CA ARG A 194 16.14 -10.87 2.83
C ARG A 194 16.66 -9.71 1.99
N ASN A 195 15.92 -8.58 1.98
CA ASN A 195 16.31 -7.39 1.22
C ASN A 195 17.50 -6.68 1.86
N ILE A 196 17.62 -6.67 3.20
CA ILE A 196 18.83 -6.17 3.89
C ILE A 196 20.04 -6.97 3.43
N GLN A 197 19.93 -8.31 3.39
CA GLN A 197 21.02 -9.16 2.94
C GLN A 197 21.34 -8.90 1.46
N GLN A 198 20.37 -9.12 0.57
CA GLN A 198 20.57 -9.15 -0.88
C GLN A 198 20.78 -7.75 -1.52
N CYS A 199 20.36 -6.69 -0.84
CA CYS A 199 20.43 -5.34 -1.43
C CYS A 199 21.50 -4.45 -0.78
N LEU A 200 21.92 -4.74 0.45
CA LEU A 200 22.95 -3.94 1.13
C LEU A 200 24.20 -4.74 1.40
N LYS A 201 24.10 -5.86 2.15
CA LYS A 201 25.29 -6.62 2.59
C LYS A 201 26.06 -7.23 1.42
N ASP A 202 25.35 -7.80 0.44
CA ASP A 202 25.98 -8.41 -0.74
C ASP A 202 26.67 -7.37 -1.66
N TYR A 203 26.43 -6.08 -1.42
CA TYR A 203 27.02 -4.96 -2.17
C TYR A 203 27.86 -4.02 -1.29
N ASP A 204 28.14 -4.40 -0.04
CA ASP A 204 28.90 -3.58 0.93
C ASP A 204 28.35 -2.14 1.09
N ILE A 205 27.03 -1.98 1.01
CA ILE A 205 26.37 -0.68 1.18
C ILE A 205 26.09 -0.45 2.67
N PRO A 206 26.67 0.60 3.29
CA PRO A 206 26.44 0.90 4.71
C PRO A 206 24.99 1.27 5.01
N LEU A 207 24.47 0.74 6.14
CA LEU A 207 23.18 1.13 6.73
C LEU A 207 23.43 1.89 8.03
N TYR A 208 23.04 3.16 8.07
CA TYR A 208 23.10 4.00 9.26
C TYR A 208 21.73 4.08 9.92
N LEU A 209 21.60 3.46 11.08
CA LEU A 209 20.38 3.47 11.90
C LEU A 209 20.37 4.67 12.86
N SER A 210 19.18 5.07 13.33
CA SER A 210 18.97 6.25 14.19
C SER A 210 19.60 7.53 13.61
N ARG A 211 19.56 7.67 12.28
CA ARG A 211 20.07 8.84 11.55
C ARG A 211 19.13 9.29 10.46
N SER A 212 19.08 10.58 10.23
CA SER A 212 18.28 11.14 9.13
C SER A 212 19.02 12.33 8.48
N VAL A 213 18.54 12.76 7.33
CA VAL A 213 19.06 13.95 6.64
C VAL A 213 18.61 15.19 7.39
N SER A 214 19.55 15.85 8.05
CA SER A 214 19.31 17.11 8.77
C SER A 214 19.46 18.33 7.86
N ARG A 215 20.14 18.20 6.70
CA ARG A 215 20.25 19.28 5.71
C ARG A 215 20.63 18.76 4.34
N THR A 216 20.04 19.35 3.30
CA THR A 216 20.44 19.22 1.89
C THR A 216 21.18 20.48 1.46
N ILE A 217 22.25 20.34 0.67
CA ILE A 217 23.09 21.44 0.19
C ILE A 217 23.32 21.26 -1.31
N GLY A 218 23.05 22.30 -2.09
CA GLY A 218 23.28 22.35 -3.52
C GLY A 218 22.63 23.56 -4.15
N LYS A 219 23.07 23.95 -5.34
CA LYS A 219 22.53 25.07 -6.09
C LYS A 219 21.56 24.56 -7.19
N ASP A 220 22.09 24.15 -8.32
CA ASP A 220 21.30 23.62 -9.44
C ASP A 220 20.95 22.15 -9.22
N ARG A 221 21.90 21.41 -8.66
CA ARG A 221 21.78 20.01 -8.27
C ARG A 221 22.34 19.79 -6.87
N LEU A 222 21.91 18.72 -6.22
CA LEU A 222 22.43 18.30 -4.92
C LEU A 222 23.94 18.06 -5.00
N GLU A 223 24.68 18.62 -4.04
CA GLU A 223 26.13 18.50 -3.92
C GLU A 223 26.51 17.66 -2.72
N LYS A 224 25.75 17.77 -1.63
CA LYS A 224 25.93 16.97 -0.42
C LYS A 224 24.69 16.97 0.46
N VAL A 225 24.63 15.97 1.35
CA VAL A 225 23.67 15.90 2.46
C VAL A 225 24.42 15.87 3.79
N ILE A 226 23.77 16.40 4.83
CA ILE A 226 24.23 16.25 6.21
C ILE A 226 23.34 15.20 6.87
N LEU A 227 23.92 14.10 7.34
CA LEU A 227 23.26 13.11 8.18
C LEU A 227 23.56 13.40 9.64
N SER A 228 22.52 13.47 10.47
CA SER A 228 22.67 13.63 11.92
C SER A 228 21.98 12.49 12.65
N ALA A 229 22.51 12.10 13.80
CA ALA A 229 21.82 11.16 14.68
C ALA A 229 20.54 11.78 15.24
N VAL A 230 19.56 10.94 15.56
CA VAL A 230 18.33 11.34 16.21
C VAL A 230 18.16 10.67 17.57
N ASP A 231 17.52 11.38 18.50
CA ASP A 231 17.12 10.84 19.80
C ASP A 231 15.83 10.01 19.71
N GLU A 232 15.36 9.46 20.83
CA GLU A 232 14.12 8.69 20.92
C GLU A 232 12.87 9.50 20.56
N LYS A 233 12.93 10.83 20.60
CA LYS A 233 11.85 11.74 20.18
C LYS A 233 12.00 12.23 18.75
N MET A 234 12.95 11.65 17.99
CA MET A 234 13.27 11.99 16.60
C MET A 234 13.83 13.41 16.41
N ASN A 235 14.40 14.02 17.45
CA ASN A 235 15.12 15.29 17.34
C ASN A 235 16.57 15.04 16.94
N PHE A 236 17.13 15.90 16.10
CA PHE A 236 18.55 15.84 15.75
C PHE A 236 19.44 16.13 16.96
N ILE A 237 20.47 15.31 17.13
CA ILE A 237 21.49 15.47 18.19
C ILE A 237 22.64 16.33 17.66
N PRO A 238 22.88 17.53 18.21
CA PRO A 238 23.99 18.38 17.80
C PRO A 238 25.36 17.73 17.99
N GLY A 239 26.30 18.01 17.09
CA GLY A 239 27.66 17.44 17.13
C GLY A 239 27.78 16.03 16.56
N THR A 240 26.71 15.52 15.92
CA THR A 240 26.69 14.20 15.29
C THR A 240 26.63 14.28 13.77
N GLU A 241 26.79 15.46 13.22
CA GLU A 241 26.70 15.78 11.79
C GLU A 241 27.78 15.04 11.00
N MET A 242 27.38 14.39 9.92
CA MET A 242 28.26 13.73 8.96
C MET A 242 27.94 14.26 7.57
N GLU A 243 28.90 14.92 6.95
CA GLU A 243 28.77 15.37 5.57
C GLU A 243 29.01 14.23 4.59
N ILE A 244 28.11 14.09 3.62
CA ILE A 244 28.23 13.09 2.55
C ILE A 244 28.04 13.79 1.21
N GLU A 245 29.11 13.84 0.43
CA GLU A 245 29.06 14.33 -0.95
C GLU A 245 28.26 13.37 -1.83
N CYS A 246 27.19 13.85 -2.44
CA CYS A 246 26.32 13.09 -3.33
C CYS A 246 25.61 14.01 -4.31
N ASP A 247 25.27 13.52 -5.48
CA ASP A 247 24.49 14.23 -6.49
C ASP A 247 23.01 13.84 -6.49
N THR A 248 22.66 12.85 -5.68
CA THR A 248 21.28 12.33 -5.62
C THR A 248 20.92 11.84 -4.22
N LEU A 249 19.77 12.30 -3.73
CA LEU A 249 19.09 11.81 -2.53
C LEU A 249 17.81 11.10 -2.94
N VAL A 250 17.75 9.78 -2.74
CA VAL A 250 16.56 8.98 -2.98
C VAL A 250 15.77 8.84 -1.68
N LEU A 251 14.48 9.17 -1.72
CA LEU A 251 13.59 9.15 -0.57
C LEU A 251 12.73 7.88 -0.58
N SER A 252 12.90 7.02 0.43
CA SER A 252 12.08 5.84 0.70
C SER A 252 11.44 5.96 2.09
N VAL A 253 10.71 7.05 2.31
CA VAL A 253 10.26 7.51 3.64
C VAL A 253 8.77 7.26 3.90
N GLY A 254 8.23 6.26 3.24
CA GLY A 254 6.87 5.79 3.41
C GLY A 254 5.90 6.23 2.32
N LEU A 255 4.77 5.56 2.32
CA LEU A 255 3.69 5.70 1.35
C LEU A 255 2.43 6.25 2.02
N ILE A 256 1.58 6.91 1.25
CA ILE A 256 0.31 7.47 1.70
C ILE A 256 -0.79 6.97 0.76
N PRO A 257 -1.89 6.38 1.26
CA PRO A 257 -3.05 6.01 0.47
C PRO A 257 -3.57 7.17 -0.40
N TYR A 258 -3.83 6.91 -1.68
CA TYR A 258 -4.35 7.92 -2.61
C TYR A 258 -5.88 7.93 -2.59
N ILE A 259 -6.46 8.78 -1.73
CA ILE A 259 -7.90 8.85 -1.45
C ILE A 259 -8.51 10.22 -1.76
N SER A 260 -7.89 11.04 -2.60
CA SER A 260 -8.41 12.39 -2.90
C SER A 260 -9.86 12.38 -3.35
N LEU A 261 -10.25 11.43 -4.20
CA LEU A 261 -11.64 11.27 -4.67
C LEU A 261 -12.62 10.95 -3.53
N LEU A 262 -12.20 10.13 -2.55
CA LEU A 262 -13.01 9.81 -1.37
C LEU A 262 -13.14 11.00 -0.41
N ASN A 263 -12.09 11.82 -0.31
CA ASN A 263 -12.14 13.05 0.48
C ASN A 263 -13.15 14.06 -0.08
N ASN A 264 -13.30 14.13 -1.41
CA ASN A 264 -14.26 15.03 -2.07
C ASN A 264 -15.72 14.71 -1.70
N ILE A 265 -15.99 13.47 -1.26
CA ILE A 265 -17.34 13.03 -0.85
C ILE A 265 -17.46 12.83 0.67
N ASP A 266 -16.52 13.37 1.46
CA ASP A 266 -16.48 13.29 2.92
C ASP A 266 -16.47 11.83 3.44
N CYS A 267 -15.81 10.91 2.75
CA CYS A 267 -15.68 9.53 3.20
C CYS A 267 -14.81 9.47 4.46
N PRO A 268 -15.28 8.85 5.56
CA PRO A 268 -14.50 8.71 6.79
C PRO A 268 -13.20 7.95 6.57
N THR A 269 -12.12 8.44 7.19
CA THR A 269 -10.78 7.84 7.10
C THR A 269 -10.35 7.22 8.42
N SER A 270 -9.53 6.18 8.35
CA SER A 270 -8.97 5.46 9.50
C SER A 270 -7.55 5.93 9.83
N SER A 271 -6.94 5.32 10.84
CA SER A 271 -5.52 5.54 11.20
C SER A 271 -4.54 5.16 10.10
N THR A 272 -4.93 4.32 9.14
CA THR A 272 -4.12 3.98 7.94
C THR A 272 -4.06 5.12 6.93
N LYS A 273 -4.87 6.17 7.09
CA LYS A 273 -5.16 7.24 6.14
C LYS A 273 -5.93 6.79 4.90
N GLY A 274 -6.37 5.55 4.85
CA GLY A 274 -7.36 5.04 3.89
C GLY A 274 -8.76 5.13 4.44
N ALA A 275 -9.77 4.74 3.65
CA ALA A 275 -11.15 4.74 4.08
C ALA A 275 -11.42 3.81 5.27
N VAL A 276 -12.44 4.11 6.06
CA VAL A 276 -13.03 3.16 7.00
C VAL A 276 -13.88 2.17 6.20
N VAL A 277 -13.65 0.87 6.38
CA VAL A 277 -14.35 -0.18 5.64
C VAL A 277 -14.88 -1.29 6.55
N ASN A 278 -15.87 -2.02 6.03
CA ASN A 278 -16.33 -3.28 6.62
C ASN A 278 -15.60 -4.50 6.02
N ASN A 279 -15.96 -5.71 6.43
CA ASN A 279 -15.34 -6.95 5.96
C ASN A 279 -15.58 -7.26 4.46
N TYR A 280 -16.48 -6.57 3.81
CA TYR A 280 -16.68 -6.62 2.35
C TYR A 280 -15.88 -5.54 1.61
N MET A 281 -15.00 -4.81 2.30
CA MET A 281 -14.25 -3.64 1.82
C MET A 281 -15.16 -2.48 1.40
N GLU A 282 -16.45 -2.50 1.79
CA GLU A 282 -17.35 -1.37 1.57
C GLU A 282 -17.02 -0.24 2.55
N THR A 283 -16.94 0.97 2.02
CA THR A 283 -16.70 2.18 2.82
C THR A 283 -17.97 2.60 3.58
N MET A 284 -17.88 3.68 4.33
CA MET A 284 -19.06 4.26 4.98
C MET A 284 -20.00 4.96 3.98
N ILE A 285 -19.66 4.99 2.69
CA ILE A 285 -20.50 5.49 1.61
C ILE A 285 -21.04 4.28 0.85
N ASP A 286 -22.36 4.19 0.79
CA ASP A 286 -23.10 3.07 0.21
C ASP A 286 -22.70 2.76 -1.24
N GLY A 287 -22.32 1.51 -1.50
CA GLY A 287 -21.90 1.01 -2.82
C GLY A 287 -20.53 1.52 -3.28
N ILE A 288 -19.71 2.09 -2.40
CA ILE A 288 -18.32 2.47 -2.68
C ILE A 288 -17.39 1.60 -1.84
N PHE A 289 -16.51 0.88 -2.51
CA PHE A 289 -15.53 -0.05 -1.93
C PHE A 289 -14.12 0.50 -2.07
N SER A 290 -13.20 0.10 -1.17
CA SER A 290 -11.81 0.51 -1.23
C SER A 290 -10.89 -0.66 -0.93
N CYS A 291 -9.84 -0.87 -1.75
CA CYS A 291 -8.92 -1.99 -1.58
C CYS A 291 -7.50 -1.67 -2.06
N GLY A 292 -6.55 -2.47 -1.62
CA GLY A 292 -5.14 -2.32 -1.93
C GLY A 292 -4.50 -1.12 -1.25
N ASN A 293 -3.46 -0.55 -1.84
CA ASN A 293 -2.66 0.49 -1.20
C ASN A 293 -3.38 1.83 -1.01
N CYS A 294 -4.57 2.02 -1.59
CA CYS A 294 -5.40 3.17 -1.26
C CYS A 294 -6.22 2.96 0.03
N LEU A 295 -6.31 1.73 0.55
CA LEU A 295 -6.92 1.42 1.83
C LEU A 295 -5.87 1.38 2.94
N HIS A 296 -4.84 0.59 2.78
CA HIS A 296 -3.64 0.55 3.61
C HIS A 296 -2.46 -0.03 2.82
N VAL A 297 -1.24 0.35 3.20
CA VAL A 297 -0.04 -0.07 2.47
C VAL A 297 0.28 -1.54 2.78
N HIS A 298 0.45 -2.35 1.75
CA HIS A 298 0.80 -3.77 1.83
C HIS A 298 2.30 -4.01 1.59
N ASP A 299 2.83 -5.11 2.15
CA ASP A 299 4.22 -5.54 1.96
C ASP A 299 4.35 -6.41 0.71
N VAL A 300 3.31 -7.16 0.39
CA VAL A 300 3.30 -8.18 -0.66
C VAL A 300 2.09 -7.98 -1.56
N VAL A 301 2.31 -8.04 -2.88
CA VAL A 301 1.23 -7.84 -3.86
C VAL A 301 0.15 -8.92 -3.81
N ASP A 302 0.50 -10.13 -3.41
CA ASP A 302 -0.46 -11.23 -3.27
C ASP A 302 -1.60 -10.85 -2.30
N PHE A 303 -1.28 -10.09 -1.22
CA PHE A 303 -2.28 -9.58 -0.28
C PHE A 303 -3.10 -8.42 -0.85
N VAL A 304 -2.50 -7.62 -1.73
CA VAL A 304 -3.21 -6.56 -2.48
C VAL A 304 -4.26 -7.18 -3.41
N THR A 305 -3.89 -8.25 -4.09
CA THR A 305 -4.77 -9.01 -5.00
C THR A 305 -5.91 -9.68 -4.24
N ASP A 306 -5.62 -10.33 -3.11
CA ASP A 306 -6.63 -10.95 -2.23
C ASP A 306 -7.64 -9.93 -1.72
N GLU A 307 -7.17 -8.74 -1.30
CA GLU A 307 -8.05 -7.66 -0.87
C GLU A 307 -8.89 -7.09 -2.02
N GLY A 308 -8.32 -7.03 -3.21
CA GLY A 308 -9.06 -6.69 -4.43
C GLY A 308 -10.21 -7.66 -4.69
N ARG A 309 -9.97 -8.97 -4.56
CA ARG A 309 -11.03 -9.99 -4.66
C ARG A 309 -12.12 -9.78 -3.62
N THR A 310 -11.74 -9.51 -2.38
CA THR A 310 -12.72 -9.22 -1.31
C THR A 310 -13.58 -8.02 -1.66
N ALA A 311 -13.00 -6.93 -2.21
CA ALA A 311 -13.76 -5.77 -2.66
C ALA A 311 -14.66 -6.07 -3.87
N GLY A 312 -14.18 -6.88 -4.82
CA GLY A 312 -14.97 -7.32 -5.98
C GLY A 312 -16.15 -8.19 -5.57
N HIS A 313 -15.94 -9.11 -4.61
CA HIS A 313 -16.99 -9.90 -4.00
C HIS A 313 -18.03 -9.02 -3.29
N GLY A 314 -17.58 -8.11 -2.43
CA GLY A 314 -18.46 -7.15 -1.76
C GLY A 314 -19.29 -6.34 -2.75
N ALA A 315 -18.68 -5.82 -3.82
CA ALA A 315 -19.38 -5.07 -4.86
C ALA A 315 -20.42 -5.93 -5.59
N ALA A 316 -20.12 -7.21 -5.86
CA ALA A 316 -21.08 -8.14 -6.47
C ALA A 316 -22.26 -8.42 -5.55
N LEU A 317 -22.02 -8.68 -4.26
CA LEU A 317 -23.09 -8.86 -3.27
C LEU A 317 -23.97 -7.60 -3.15
N TYR A 318 -23.36 -6.42 -3.16
CA TYR A 318 -24.10 -5.15 -3.14
C TYR A 318 -25.03 -5.01 -4.34
N LEU A 319 -24.51 -5.22 -5.56
CA LEU A 319 -25.29 -5.14 -6.79
C LEU A 319 -26.41 -6.18 -6.87
N GLN A 320 -26.26 -7.31 -6.18
CA GLN A 320 -27.24 -8.38 -6.06
C GLN A 320 -28.22 -8.17 -4.88
N ASN A 321 -28.09 -7.06 -4.11
CA ASN A 321 -28.85 -6.78 -2.89
C ASN A 321 -28.70 -7.87 -1.80
N LYS A 322 -27.50 -8.42 -1.64
CA LYS A 322 -27.18 -9.49 -0.67
C LYS A 322 -26.31 -9.02 0.51
N ILE A 323 -25.87 -7.75 0.55
CA ILE A 323 -25.16 -7.22 1.70
C ILE A 323 -26.14 -6.86 2.82
N HIS A 324 -25.92 -7.41 3.99
CA HIS A 324 -26.64 -7.09 5.21
C HIS A 324 -25.72 -6.32 6.16
N LYS A 325 -26.12 -5.11 6.58
CA LYS A 325 -25.32 -4.21 7.44
C LYS A 325 -25.80 -4.18 8.92
N GLU A 326 -26.81 -4.96 9.25
CA GLU A 326 -27.55 -4.84 10.52
C GLU A 326 -26.80 -5.36 11.75
N ASN A 327 -25.66 -6.00 11.61
CA ASN A 327 -24.92 -6.62 12.72
C ASN A 327 -23.42 -6.29 12.70
N ASP A 328 -23.07 -5.09 12.24
CA ASP A 328 -21.69 -4.66 12.19
C ASP A 328 -21.16 -4.32 13.60
N VAL A 329 -20.02 -4.89 13.96
CA VAL A 329 -19.26 -4.59 15.17
C VAL A 329 -17.94 -3.94 14.81
N LYS A 330 -17.47 -3.04 15.66
CA LYS A 330 -16.23 -2.33 15.43
C LYS A 330 -15.01 -3.19 15.76
N THR A 331 -13.93 -3.09 14.97
CA THR A 331 -12.63 -3.63 15.32
C THR A 331 -11.73 -2.54 15.89
N VAL A 332 -11.09 -2.83 17.02
CA VAL A 332 -10.28 -1.89 17.79
C VAL A 332 -8.85 -2.40 17.90
N ALA A 333 -7.88 -1.55 17.59
CA ALA A 333 -6.47 -1.81 17.82
C ALA A 333 -6.15 -1.60 19.33
N GLY A 334 -5.87 -2.67 20.03
CA GLY A 334 -5.48 -2.68 21.45
C GLY A 334 -3.98 -2.50 21.68
N ASN A 335 -3.50 -3.02 22.81
CA ASN A 335 -2.11 -2.91 23.21
C ASN A 335 -1.16 -3.48 22.13
N GLY A 336 -0.10 -2.73 21.79
CA GLY A 336 0.94 -3.14 20.84
C GLY A 336 0.52 -3.14 19.37
N VAL A 337 -0.78 -2.99 19.04
CA VAL A 337 -1.30 -2.97 17.67
C VAL A 337 -1.44 -1.54 17.18
N SER A 338 -0.97 -1.27 15.96
CA SER A 338 -1.02 0.05 15.32
C SER A 338 -2.39 0.34 14.69
N TYR A 339 -2.90 -0.63 13.93
CA TYR A 339 -4.22 -0.57 13.30
C TYR A 339 -4.74 -1.98 12.97
N VAL A 340 -6.03 -2.08 12.72
CA VAL A 340 -6.71 -3.28 12.20
C VAL A 340 -7.59 -2.89 11.02
N VAL A 341 -7.60 -3.68 9.97
CA VAL A 341 -8.48 -3.57 8.79
C VAL A 341 -9.15 -4.93 8.61
N PRO A 342 -10.45 -4.99 8.38
CA PRO A 342 -11.43 -3.89 8.33
C PRO A 342 -11.73 -3.30 9.70
N GLN A 343 -12.31 -2.08 9.74
CA GLN A 343 -12.70 -1.40 10.97
C GLN A 343 -14.06 -1.84 11.48
N PHE A 344 -14.86 -2.47 10.64
CA PHE A 344 -16.15 -3.06 11.00
C PHE A 344 -16.25 -4.48 10.47
N ILE A 345 -16.87 -5.36 11.23
CA ILE A 345 -17.15 -6.75 10.84
C ILE A 345 -18.63 -7.01 11.01
N ASN A 346 -19.26 -7.52 9.96
CA ASN A 346 -20.57 -8.08 10.07
C ASN A 346 -20.47 -9.48 10.71
N LYS A 347 -20.94 -9.60 11.96
CA LYS A 347 -20.90 -10.89 12.69
C LYS A 347 -21.82 -11.95 12.12
N SER A 348 -22.75 -11.56 11.25
CA SER A 348 -23.62 -12.48 10.51
C SER A 348 -23.04 -12.87 9.13
N ALA A 349 -21.79 -12.49 8.83
CA ALA A 349 -21.14 -12.89 7.58
C ALA A 349 -21.09 -14.41 7.45
N GLU A 350 -21.42 -14.91 6.28
CA GLU A 350 -21.43 -16.35 6.00
C GLU A 350 -20.05 -16.90 5.64
N GLU A 351 -19.07 -16.04 5.48
CA GLU A 351 -17.70 -16.35 5.11
C GLU A 351 -16.71 -16.04 6.24
N ASN A 352 -15.52 -16.61 6.12
CA ASN A 352 -14.43 -16.27 7.02
C ASN A 352 -14.00 -14.81 6.80
N VAL A 353 -13.68 -14.11 7.87
CA VAL A 353 -13.21 -12.73 7.84
C VAL A 353 -11.71 -12.67 8.18
N THR A 354 -10.92 -12.09 7.30
CA THR A 354 -9.48 -11.89 7.55
C THR A 354 -9.21 -10.50 8.07
N LEU A 355 -8.66 -10.42 9.30
CA LEU A 355 -8.15 -9.21 9.88
C LEU A 355 -6.70 -9.00 9.44
N LYS A 356 -6.38 -7.82 8.96
CA LYS A 356 -5.04 -7.37 8.58
C LYS A 356 -4.59 -6.31 9.57
N LEU A 357 -3.41 -6.48 10.18
CA LEU A 357 -2.93 -5.56 11.20
C LEU A 357 -1.42 -5.38 11.17
N ARG A 358 -0.95 -4.28 11.75
CA ARG A 358 0.47 -4.05 12.03
C ARG A 358 0.70 -3.77 13.50
N VAL A 359 1.87 -4.15 13.98
CA VAL A 359 2.32 -3.84 15.33
C VAL A 359 3.04 -2.48 15.38
N ARG A 360 3.19 -1.90 16.58
CA ARG A 360 3.84 -0.60 16.76
C ARG A 360 5.35 -0.67 16.81
N THR A 361 5.88 -1.74 17.42
CA THR A 361 7.33 -1.95 17.64
C THR A 361 7.69 -3.40 17.41
N PRO A 362 8.96 -3.72 17.08
CA PRO A 362 9.42 -5.09 17.02
C PRO A 362 9.34 -5.76 18.41
N LEU A 363 8.71 -6.93 18.48
CA LEU A 363 8.56 -7.72 19.71
C LEU A 363 8.81 -9.19 19.42
N LYS A 364 9.30 -9.92 20.43
CA LYS A 364 9.49 -11.38 20.38
C LYS A 364 8.49 -12.07 21.29
N ASP A 365 8.18 -13.32 20.97
CA ASP A 365 7.36 -14.23 21.78
C ASP A 365 6.04 -13.61 22.23
N GLN A 366 5.20 -13.22 21.26
CA GLN A 366 3.92 -12.57 21.50
C GLN A 366 2.75 -13.49 21.19
N TRP A 367 1.72 -13.39 22.01
CA TRP A 367 0.39 -13.85 21.68
C TRP A 367 -0.40 -12.70 21.04
N VAL A 368 -0.96 -12.95 19.87
CA VAL A 368 -1.94 -12.06 19.29
C VAL A 368 -3.31 -12.55 19.74
N LEU A 369 -4.03 -11.70 20.49
CA LEU A 369 -5.32 -11.98 21.08
C LEU A 369 -6.41 -11.24 20.32
N ILE A 370 -7.49 -11.95 20.00
CA ILE A 370 -8.73 -11.35 19.52
C ILE A 370 -9.77 -11.54 20.62
N LYS A 371 -10.30 -10.42 21.14
CA LYS A 371 -11.22 -10.38 22.28
C LYS A 371 -12.52 -9.69 21.90
N SER A 372 -13.65 -10.12 22.51
CA SER A 372 -14.93 -9.43 22.46
C SER A 372 -15.64 -9.57 23.80
N GLY A 373 -16.21 -8.48 24.34
CA GLY A 373 -16.88 -8.47 25.64
C GLY A 373 -16.00 -9.00 26.79
N GLY A 374 -14.67 -8.80 26.71
CA GLY A 374 -13.71 -9.31 27.70
C GLY A 374 -13.26 -10.77 27.49
N ASN A 375 -13.90 -11.54 26.63
CA ASN A 375 -13.57 -12.94 26.34
C ASN A 375 -12.59 -13.06 25.18
N VAL A 376 -11.64 -14.01 25.28
CA VAL A 376 -10.70 -14.35 24.19
C VAL A 376 -11.41 -15.26 23.18
N ILE A 377 -11.63 -14.76 21.96
CA ILE A 377 -12.21 -15.52 20.85
C ILE A 377 -11.13 -16.33 20.11
N GLN A 378 -9.96 -15.71 19.94
CA GLN A 378 -8.83 -16.36 19.27
C GLN A 378 -7.50 -15.90 19.86
N LYS A 379 -6.55 -16.85 19.92
CA LYS A 379 -5.20 -16.62 20.39
C LYS A 379 -4.22 -17.28 19.40
N VAL A 380 -3.24 -16.51 18.90
CA VAL A 380 -2.22 -17.00 17.94
C VAL A 380 -0.84 -16.59 18.43
N PHE A 381 0.05 -17.56 18.58
CA PHE A 381 1.44 -17.29 18.95
C PHE A 381 2.28 -16.87 17.76
N LYS A 382 3.14 -15.87 17.97
CA LYS A 382 4.14 -15.39 17.02
C LYS A 382 5.49 -15.29 17.73
N SER A 383 6.50 -15.97 17.22
CA SER A 383 7.88 -15.91 17.77
C SER A 383 8.51 -14.53 17.59
N ALA A 384 8.13 -13.82 16.54
CA ALA A 384 8.49 -12.43 16.29
C ALA A 384 7.38 -11.70 15.56
N VAL A 385 7.22 -10.42 15.84
CA VAL A 385 6.35 -9.49 15.10
C VAL A 385 7.11 -8.19 14.89
N ILE A 386 7.02 -7.63 13.69
CA ILE A 386 7.70 -6.38 13.31
C ILE A 386 6.75 -5.43 12.58
N PRO A 387 6.92 -4.10 12.71
CA PRO A 387 6.03 -3.12 12.08
C PRO A 387 5.99 -3.19 10.55
N SER A 388 7.07 -3.64 9.92
CA SER A 388 7.18 -3.76 8.46
C SER A 388 6.45 -4.96 7.89
N GLU A 389 6.03 -5.94 8.72
CA GLU A 389 5.36 -7.15 8.28
C GLU A 389 3.89 -7.14 8.73
N MET A 390 2.98 -7.31 7.77
CA MET A 390 1.55 -7.37 8.03
C MET A 390 1.17 -8.73 8.61
N LEU A 391 0.44 -8.73 9.71
CA LEU A 391 -0.14 -9.93 10.28
C LEU A 391 -1.55 -10.16 9.73
N LEU A 392 -1.81 -11.40 9.32
CA LEU A 392 -3.11 -11.86 8.86
C LEU A 392 -3.70 -12.81 9.89
N LEU A 393 -4.92 -12.53 10.35
CA LEU A 393 -5.68 -13.36 11.28
C LEU A 393 -7.06 -13.65 10.70
N THR A 394 -7.33 -14.90 10.41
CA THR A 394 -8.63 -15.31 9.89
C THR A 394 -9.56 -15.75 11.02
N LEU A 395 -10.71 -15.13 11.11
CA LEU A 395 -11.83 -15.54 11.96
C LEU A 395 -12.77 -16.43 11.12
N SER A 396 -12.97 -17.66 11.55
CA SER A 396 -13.96 -18.54 10.93
C SER A 396 -15.38 -18.08 11.25
N LYS A 397 -16.34 -18.47 10.40
CA LYS A 397 -17.77 -18.21 10.61
C LYS A 397 -18.23 -18.57 12.03
N ASP A 398 -17.79 -19.72 12.57
CA ASP A 398 -18.15 -20.15 13.92
C ASP A 398 -17.66 -19.19 14.99
N LYS A 399 -16.50 -18.58 14.79
CA LYS A 399 -15.94 -17.57 15.72
C LYS A 399 -16.65 -16.23 15.62
N LEU A 400 -17.17 -15.87 14.44
CA LEU A 400 -17.96 -14.65 14.27
C LEU A 400 -19.22 -14.69 15.14
N SER A 401 -19.85 -15.86 15.32
CA SER A 401 -21.01 -16.02 16.19
C SER A 401 -20.72 -15.80 17.69
N LEU A 402 -19.46 -15.87 18.11
CA LEU A 402 -19.02 -15.63 19.49
C LEU A 402 -18.83 -14.13 19.82
N ILE A 403 -18.90 -13.28 18.80
CA ILE A 403 -18.72 -11.83 18.98
C ILE A 403 -19.97 -11.25 19.64
N SER A 404 -19.79 -10.76 20.87
CA SER A 404 -20.88 -10.17 21.67
C SER A 404 -20.83 -8.63 21.71
N ASP A 405 -19.65 -8.04 21.47
CA ASP A 405 -19.36 -6.61 21.58
C ASP A 405 -18.23 -6.26 20.59
N ASP A 406 -17.72 -5.03 20.60
CA ASP A 406 -16.58 -4.61 19.80
C ASP A 406 -15.41 -5.61 19.90
N LEU A 407 -14.72 -5.79 18.78
CA LEU A 407 -13.63 -6.74 18.64
C LEU A 407 -12.29 -6.03 18.88
N THR A 408 -11.60 -6.36 19.96
CA THR A 408 -10.26 -5.83 20.25
C THR A 408 -9.18 -6.81 19.81
N VAL A 409 -8.19 -6.32 19.07
CA VAL A 409 -6.99 -7.07 18.71
C VAL A 409 -5.79 -6.47 19.44
N GLU A 410 -5.09 -7.27 20.24
CA GLU A 410 -3.98 -6.81 21.07
C GLU A 410 -2.86 -7.83 21.19
N LEU A 411 -1.69 -7.38 21.65
CA LEU A 411 -0.54 -8.22 21.94
C LEU A 411 -0.38 -8.44 23.44
N GLU A 412 -0.02 -9.68 23.80
CA GLU A 412 0.33 -10.10 25.16
C GLU A 412 1.64 -10.88 25.12
N GLY A 413 2.63 -10.47 25.92
CA GLY A 413 3.89 -11.19 26.07
C GLY A 413 3.66 -12.60 26.63
N LYS A 414 4.56 -13.53 26.25
CA LYS A 414 4.54 -14.91 26.75
C LYS A 414 5.01 -14.97 28.20
#